data_acf88d0276c2115c0c0271e5dbafec33
#
_entry.id   acf88d0276c2115c0c0271e5dbafec33
#
_cell.length_a   1.000
_cell.length_b   1.000
_cell.length_c   1.000
_cell.angle_alpha   90.00
_cell.angle_beta   90.00
_cell.angle_gamma   90.00
#
_symmetry.space_group_name_H-M   'P 1'
#
loop_
_entity.id
_entity.type
_entity.pdbx_description
1 polymer ?
#
loop_
_entity_poly.entity_id
_entity_poly.type
_entity_poly.pdbx_seq_one_letter_code
_entity_poly.pdbx_strand_id
1 'polypeptide(L)'
;MTNPEWQRWKNIMKCYPFEEKRLAKWEPPYIVQPKYDGVRCRAIHLMTGTNHNEYGSCLLLSSEENPIYSVPHINLELTRLGITAELDGELYCHGMPFENIYSITSRTVNIHSDATKIKYWVFDVIPPDDKPILQMKRTLIIENLRGLSPIIQVAPFYLCENLDDVMRAFDSLVKEGYEGMIVRHIGAPYVRKRSTYIMKFKPKKKDSYEIIGFQEEYDKEGLGKGSLGALVCKSGDGNTFNVGTGFSAEQRQIFWEDRETLVGKIAVIKYQHITTAGHVPRFP
;
A
#
# COMPACT_ATOMS: atom_id res chain seq x y z
N MET A 1 -1.17 19.66 18.63
CA MET A 1 0.15 19.82 19.28
C MET A 1 1.18 19.17 18.38
N THR A 2 2.15 19.91 17.88
CA THR A 2 3.25 19.36 17.08
C THR A 2 4.22 18.67 18.03
N ASN A 3 4.41 17.38 17.87
CA ASN A 3 5.42 16.66 18.63
C ASN A 3 6.81 17.07 18.08
N PRO A 4 7.69 17.70 18.89
CA PRO A 4 8.98 18.19 18.42
C PRO A 4 10.01 17.08 18.13
N GLU A 5 9.72 15.82 18.48
CA GLU A 5 10.69 14.72 18.40
C GLU A 5 10.68 13.97 17.06
N TRP A 6 9.69 14.20 16.20
CA TRP A 6 9.68 13.59 14.86
C TRP A 6 9.57 14.66 13.78
N GLN A 7 10.38 14.52 12.77
CA GLN A 7 10.32 15.43 11.62
C GLN A 7 9.18 14.97 10.70
N ARG A 8 8.19 15.82 10.54
CA ARG A 8 7.19 15.69 9.50
C ARG A 8 7.88 15.81 8.14
N TRP A 9 7.43 15.06 7.14
CA TRP A 9 7.95 15.08 5.77
C TRP A 9 9.28 14.34 5.53
N LYS A 10 9.65 13.44 6.42
CA LYS A 10 10.79 12.55 6.15
C LYS A 10 10.50 11.52 5.05
N ASN A 11 9.24 11.31 4.66
CA ASN A 11 8.82 10.33 3.66
C ASN A 11 9.31 8.90 3.93
N ILE A 12 8.80 7.97 3.12
CA ILE A 12 9.19 6.56 3.10
C ILE A 12 9.54 6.12 1.68
N MET A 13 10.22 4.99 1.54
CA MET A 13 10.52 4.40 0.25
C MET A 13 9.25 3.91 -0.43
N LYS A 14 8.95 4.42 -1.63
CA LYS A 14 7.74 4.10 -2.41
C LYS A 14 8.09 3.31 -3.66
N CYS A 15 7.24 2.34 -4.04
CA CYS A 15 7.45 1.44 -5.17
C CYS A 15 7.08 2.06 -6.51
N TYR A 16 7.78 1.64 -7.58
CA TYR A 16 7.28 1.71 -8.95
C TYR A 16 6.44 0.47 -9.30
N PRO A 17 5.61 0.52 -10.36
CA PRO A 17 5.05 -0.69 -10.96
C PRO A 17 6.16 -1.64 -11.43
N PHE A 18 5.89 -2.95 -11.40
CA PHE A 18 6.81 -3.97 -11.89
C PHE A 18 7.02 -3.84 -13.40
N GLU A 19 8.27 -3.88 -13.81
CA GLU A 19 8.69 -3.89 -15.21
C GLU A 19 9.85 -4.88 -15.38
N GLU A 20 9.68 -5.89 -16.23
CA GLU A 20 10.73 -6.89 -16.51
C GLU A 20 12.01 -6.25 -17.02
N LYS A 21 11.90 -5.24 -17.91
CA LYS A 21 13.06 -4.48 -18.41
C LYS A 21 13.85 -3.73 -17.32
N ARG A 22 13.20 -3.46 -16.17
CA ARG A 22 13.87 -2.86 -15.01
C ARG A 22 14.51 -3.94 -14.16
N LEU A 23 13.81 -5.06 -13.94
CA LEU A 23 14.35 -6.21 -13.24
C LEU A 23 15.63 -6.73 -13.94
N ALA A 24 15.63 -6.81 -15.26
CA ALA A 24 16.78 -7.24 -16.07
C ALA A 24 18.04 -6.36 -15.94
N LYS A 25 17.91 -5.17 -15.33
CA LYS A 25 19.06 -4.28 -15.03
C LYS A 25 19.63 -4.53 -13.63
N TRP A 26 18.98 -5.34 -12.82
CA TRP A 26 19.45 -5.70 -11.49
C TRP A 26 20.20 -7.02 -11.55
N GLU A 27 21.26 -7.14 -10.78
CA GLU A 27 21.91 -8.43 -10.58
C GLU A 27 21.14 -9.26 -9.55
N PRO A 28 20.88 -10.55 -9.82
CA PRO A 28 20.28 -11.45 -8.85
C PRO A 28 21.24 -11.71 -7.66
N PRO A 29 20.74 -12.24 -6.52
CA PRO A 29 19.32 -12.59 -6.31
C PRO A 29 18.44 -11.37 -6.02
N TYR A 30 17.15 -11.51 -6.34
CA TYR A 30 16.13 -10.52 -6.01
C TYR A 30 15.43 -10.91 -4.71
N ILE A 31 15.05 -9.93 -3.88
CA ILE A 31 14.23 -10.17 -2.70
C ILE A 31 12.77 -9.97 -3.09
N VAL A 32 11.95 -11.01 -2.90
CA VAL A 32 10.50 -10.98 -3.09
C VAL A 32 9.80 -11.06 -1.73
N GLN A 33 8.84 -10.20 -1.49
CA GLN A 33 8.01 -10.18 -0.28
C GLN A 33 6.52 -10.11 -0.64
N PRO A 34 5.61 -10.60 0.22
CA PRO A 34 4.18 -10.37 0.04
C PRO A 34 3.87 -8.87 -0.04
N LYS A 35 2.95 -8.52 -0.92
CA LYS A 35 2.32 -7.21 -0.88
C LYS A 35 1.04 -7.30 -0.06
N TYR A 36 1.06 -6.66 1.09
CA TYR A 36 -0.10 -6.57 1.97
C TYR A 36 -1.11 -5.54 1.46
N ASP A 37 -2.39 -5.84 1.53
CA ASP A 37 -3.48 -4.90 1.27
C ASP A 37 -3.95 -4.31 2.60
N GLY A 38 -3.09 -3.54 3.22
CA GLY A 38 -3.27 -2.93 4.52
C GLY A 38 -3.00 -1.43 4.54
N VAL A 39 -2.71 -0.89 5.70
CA VAL A 39 -2.36 0.52 5.90
C VAL A 39 -0.89 0.65 6.24
N ARG A 40 -0.13 1.31 5.36
CA ARG A 40 1.30 1.55 5.56
C ARG A 40 1.55 2.24 6.89
N CYS A 41 2.48 1.70 7.64
CA CYS A 41 2.82 2.21 8.96
C CYS A 41 4.32 2.30 9.16
N ARG A 42 4.79 3.47 9.59
CA ARG A 42 6.13 3.72 10.07
C ARG A 42 6.10 3.78 11.59
N ALA A 43 6.91 2.99 12.28
CA ALA A 43 7.04 3.02 13.73
C ALA A 43 8.34 3.72 14.12
N ILE A 44 8.24 4.73 14.99
CA ILE A 44 9.37 5.54 15.46
C ILE A 44 9.44 5.43 16.97
N HIS A 45 10.64 5.16 17.51
CA HIS A 45 10.88 5.26 18.94
C HIS A 45 11.17 6.71 19.35
N LEU A 46 10.46 7.20 20.35
CA LEU A 46 10.65 8.54 20.90
C LEU A 46 11.66 8.47 22.06
N MET A 47 12.81 9.13 21.89
CA MET A 47 13.98 8.98 22.76
C MET A 47 13.86 9.65 24.14
N THR A 48 12.92 10.56 24.32
CA THR A 48 12.79 11.32 25.58
C THR A 48 11.69 10.73 26.44
N GLY A 49 11.98 10.56 27.73
CA GLY A 49 11.09 10.03 28.75
C GLY A 49 9.84 10.87 29.05
N THR A 50 9.44 11.74 28.17
CA THR A 50 8.13 12.40 28.18
C THR A 50 7.13 11.45 27.53
N ASN A 51 6.29 10.84 28.34
CA ASN A 51 5.14 10.04 27.91
C ASN A 51 4.18 10.93 27.08
N HIS A 52 4.47 11.11 25.80
CA HIS A 52 3.65 11.92 24.92
C HIS A 52 2.37 11.22 24.45
N ASN A 53 2.25 9.94 24.72
CA ASN A 53 1.00 9.21 24.62
C ASN A 53 0.89 8.17 25.74
N GLU A 54 -0.31 7.88 26.14
CA GLU A 54 -0.64 6.83 27.13
C GLU A 54 -0.30 5.40 26.65
N TYR A 55 0.19 5.26 25.42
CA TYR A 55 0.45 3.98 24.76
C TYR A 55 1.94 3.64 24.62
N GLY A 56 2.83 4.32 25.37
CA GLY A 56 4.27 4.00 25.41
C GLY A 56 5.15 4.93 24.59
N SER A 57 6.41 4.51 24.37
CA SER A 57 7.47 5.33 23.75
C SER A 57 7.51 5.24 22.20
N CYS A 58 6.67 4.40 21.58
CA CYS A 58 6.63 4.26 20.13
C CYS A 58 5.48 5.06 19.50
N LEU A 59 5.77 5.82 18.44
CA LEU A 59 4.80 6.53 17.62
C LEU A 59 4.60 5.78 16.30
N LEU A 60 3.33 5.58 15.92
CA LEU A 60 2.95 4.99 14.63
C LEU A 60 2.48 6.11 13.70
N LEU A 61 3.02 6.13 12.48
CA LEU A 61 2.70 7.14 11.45
C LEU A 61 2.23 6.46 10.16
N SER A 62 1.22 7.02 9.54
CA SER A 62 0.76 6.63 8.20
C SER A 62 1.80 6.99 7.13
N SER A 63 1.55 6.58 5.87
CA SER A 63 2.38 6.97 4.71
C SER A 63 2.44 8.48 4.47
N GLU A 64 1.50 9.24 5.05
CA GLU A 64 1.40 10.70 4.98
C GLU A 64 1.81 11.37 6.29
N GLU A 65 2.46 10.58 7.16
CA GLU A 65 2.98 11.01 8.46
C GLU A 65 1.92 11.52 9.44
N ASN A 66 0.68 11.06 9.30
CA ASN A 66 -0.35 11.30 10.30
C ASN A 66 -0.24 10.23 11.41
N PRO A 67 -0.30 10.62 12.69
CA PRO A 67 -0.28 9.68 13.81
C PRO A 67 -1.46 8.70 13.76
N ILE A 68 -1.18 7.44 14.08
CA ILE A 68 -2.17 6.36 14.17
C ILE A 68 -2.30 5.96 15.64
N TYR A 69 -3.45 6.24 16.24
CA TYR A 69 -3.75 5.94 17.65
C TYR A 69 -4.73 4.77 17.82
N SER A 70 -5.30 4.28 16.72
CA SER A 70 -6.37 3.28 16.70
C SER A 70 -5.93 1.86 17.05
N VAL A 71 -4.63 1.60 17.15
CA VAL A 71 -4.05 0.27 17.41
C VAL A 71 -3.03 0.31 18.57
N PRO A 72 -3.43 0.77 19.78
CA PRO A 72 -2.52 1.03 20.90
C PRO A 72 -1.77 -0.21 21.38
N HIS A 73 -2.33 -1.41 21.19
CA HIS A 73 -1.67 -2.68 21.50
C HIS A 73 -0.35 -2.86 20.73
N ILE A 74 -0.24 -2.30 19.51
CA ILE A 74 0.99 -2.33 18.71
C ILE A 74 2.04 -1.36 19.31
N ASN A 75 1.63 -0.15 19.69
CA ASN A 75 2.52 0.82 20.35
C ASN A 75 3.10 0.24 21.66
N LEU A 76 2.24 -0.36 22.50
CA LEU A 76 2.63 -0.99 23.74
C LEU A 76 3.58 -2.17 23.52
N GLU A 77 3.30 -3.00 22.52
CA GLU A 77 4.14 -4.17 22.21
C GLU A 77 5.53 -3.77 21.70
N LEU A 78 5.62 -2.78 20.80
CA LEU A 78 6.90 -2.23 20.35
C LEU A 78 7.71 -1.64 21.50
N THR A 79 7.04 -0.95 22.42
CA THR A 79 7.66 -0.42 23.65
C THR A 79 8.15 -1.53 24.56
N ARG A 80 7.33 -2.56 24.78
CA ARG A 80 7.68 -3.73 25.60
C ARG A 80 8.91 -4.48 25.06
N LEU A 81 9.01 -4.59 23.74
CA LEU A 81 10.15 -5.22 23.06
C LEU A 81 11.42 -4.35 23.08
N GLY A 82 11.34 -3.10 23.53
CA GLY A 82 12.48 -2.19 23.58
C GLY A 82 13.06 -1.84 22.19
N ILE A 83 12.21 -1.86 21.15
CA ILE A 83 12.66 -1.60 19.79
C ILE A 83 12.91 -0.09 19.61
N THR A 84 14.17 0.27 19.38
CA THR A 84 14.62 1.65 19.16
C THR A 84 14.81 1.99 17.69
N ALA A 85 14.86 0.98 16.82
CA ALA A 85 14.98 1.18 15.37
C ALA A 85 13.69 1.77 14.78
N GLU A 86 13.82 2.65 13.79
CA GLU A 86 12.70 3.09 12.97
C GLU A 86 12.31 1.95 12.02
N LEU A 87 11.05 1.49 12.09
CA LEU A 87 10.54 0.36 11.31
C LEU A 87 9.59 0.83 10.23
N ASP A 88 9.60 0.12 9.11
CA ASP A 88 8.70 0.31 7.98
C ASP A 88 7.89 -0.98 7.75
N GLY A 89 6.57 -0.87 7.79
CA GLY A 89 5.69 -2.03 7.76
C GLY A 89 4.27 -1.71 7.32
N GLU A 90 3.39 -2.67 7.52
CA GLU A 90 1.97 -2.58 7.18
C GLU A 90 1.12 -2.99 8.38
N LEU A 91 0.08 -2.21 8.69
CA LEU A 91 -1.00 -2.63 9.58
C LEU A 91 -1.94 -3.52 8.77
N TYR A 92 -1.98 -4.80 9.12
CA TYR A 92 -2.65 -5.80 8.31
C TYR A 92 -3.22 -6.95 9.14
N CYS A 93 -4.32 -7.50 8.67
CA CYS A 93 -4.91 -8.75 9.15
C CYS A 93 -5.20 -9.63 7.93
N HIS A 94 -4.53 -10.79 7.84
CA HIS A 94 -4.71 -11.69 6.70
C HIS A 94 -6.15 -12.19 6.58
N GLY A 95 -6.70 -12.15 5.37
CA GLY A 95 -8.10 -12.51 5.10
C GLY A 95 -9.13 -11.43 5.43
N MET A 96 -8.73 -10.30 6.06
CA MET A 96 -9.62 -9.17 6.30
C MET A 96 -9.59 -8.21 5.10
N PRO A 97 -10.77 -7.81 4.54
CA PRO A 97 -10.83 -6.81 3.47
C PRO A 97 -10.18 -5.49 3.87
N PHE A 98 -9.53 -4.83 2.91
CA PHE A 98 -8.87 -3.53 3.15
C PHE A 98 -9.80 -2.49 3.77
N GLU A 99 -11.05 -2.43 3.32
CA GLU A 99 -12.03 -1.46 3.81
C GLU A 99 -12.26 -1.63 5.32
N ASN A 100 -12.25 -2.86 5.81
CA ASN A 100 -12.39 -3.16 7.24
C ASN A 100 -11.12 -2.78 8.00
N ILE A 101 -9.94 -3.11 7.46
CA ILE A 101 -8.65 -2.68 8.04
C ILE A 101 -8.58 -1.16 8.11
N TYR A 102 -8.95 -0.47 7.04
CA TYR A 102 -8.97 1.00 6.99
C TYR A 102 -9.98 1.59 7.98
N SER A 103 -11.19 1.03 8.06
CA SER A 103 -12.22 1.44 9.05
C SER A 103 -11.73 1.32 10.49
N ILE A 104 -10.90 0.32 10.80
CA ILE A 104 -10.28 0.13 12.13
C ILE A 104 -9.17 1.14 12.34
N THR A 105 -8.24 1.26 11.39
CA THR A 105 -6.98 1.99 11.57
C THR A 105 -7.10 3.50 11.39
N SER A 106 -8.14 3.99 10.72
CA SER A 106 -8.40 5.41 10.50
C SER A 106 -9.11 6.12 11.66
N ARG A 107 -9.53 5.39 12.70
CA ARG A 107 -10.24 5.98 13.84
C ARG A 107 -9.33 6.86 14.69
N THR A 108 -9.86 8.01 15.09
CA THR A 108 -9.12 8.99 15.89
C THR A 108 -9.67 9.18 17.31
N VAL A 109 -10.92 8.76 17.56
CA VAL A 109 -11.61 8.99 18.84
C VAL A 109 -11.88 7.68 19.58
N ASN A 110 -12.59 6.76 18.97
CA ASN A 110 -12.98 5.50 19.59
C ASN A 110 -12.23 4.33 18.95
N ILE A 111 -11.55 3.55 19.76
CA ILE A 111 -10.87 2.33 19.29
C ILE A 111 -11.94 1.33 18.83
N HIS A 112 -11.73 0.71 17.68
CA HIS A 112 -12.62 -0.31 17.16
C HIS A 112 -12.50 -1.60 17.98
N SER A 113 -13.62 -2.31 18.20
CA SER A 113 -13.63 -3.60 18.93
C SER A 113 -12.65 -4.63 18.33
N ASP A 114 -12.44 -4.60 17.02
CA ASP A 114 -11.55 -5.51 16.30
C ASP A 114 -10.11 -4.97 16.14
N ALA A 115 -9.75 -3.89 16.81
CA ALA A 115 -8.40 -3.30 16.70
C ALA A 115 -7.29 -4.32 16.97
N THR A 116 -7.49 -5.20 17.95
CA THR A 116 -6.51 -6.23 18.35
C THR A 116 -6.30 -7.33 17.31
N LYS A 117 -7.15 -7.44 16.27
CA LYS A 117 -6.94 -8.34 15.13
C LYS A 117 -5.88 -7.83 14.16
N ILE A 118 -5.63 -6.50 14.17
CA ILE A 118 -4.61 -5.88 13.34
C ILE A 118 -3.23 -6.19 13.91
N LYS A 119 -2.33 -6.68 13.06
CA LYS A 119 -0.92 -6.90 13.37
C LYS A 119 -0.04 -5.91 12.62
N TYR A 120 1.15 -5.68 13.12
CA TYR A 120 2.16 -4.89 12.43
C TYR A 120 3.14 -5.80 11.71
N TRP A 121 3.10 -5.81 10.38
CA TRP A 121 3.97 -6.61 9.51
C TRP A 121 5.15 -5.78 9.06
N VAL A 122 6.28 -5.98 9.69
CA VAL A 122 7.53 -5.27 9.42
C VAL A 122 8.20 -5.88 8.20
N PHE A 123 8.54 -5.09 7.21
CA PHE A 123 9.21 -5.54 5.99
C PHE A 123 10.50 -4.77 5.69
N ASP A 124 10.81 -3.71 6.43
CA ASP A 124 12.08 -2.99 6.32
C ASP A 124 12.41 -2.29 7.65
N VAL A 125 13.68 -1.93 7.81
CA VAL A 125 14.16 -1.01 8.85
C VAL A 125 14.72 0.22 8.17
N ILE A 126 14.43 1.39 8.73
CA ILE A 126 14.87 2.67 8.18
C ILE A 126 16.16 3.05 8.91
N PRO A 127 17.30 3.11 8.20
CA PRO A 127 18.56 3.47 8.83
C PRO A 127 18.54 4.88 9.42
N PRO A 128 19.16 5.10 10.60
CA PRO A 128 19.34 6.43 11.13
C PRO A 128 20.23 7.25 10.19
N ASP A 129 19.95 8.55 10.09
CA ASP A 129 20.71 9.52 9.28
C ASP A 129 20.88 9.12 7.82
N ASP A 130 19.91 8.37 7.27
CA ASP A 130 19.88 7.86 5.90
C ASP A 130 21.18 7.13 5.47
N LYS A 131 21.85 6.47 6.43
CA LYS A 131 23.04 5.65 6.15
C LYS A 131 22.75 4.63 5.06
N PRO A 132 23.66 4.43 4.10
CA PRO A 132 23.45 3.53 2.96
C PRO A 132 23.60 2.06 3.36
N ILE A 133 22.67 1.54 4.19
CA ILE A 133 22.62 0.12 4.54
C ILE A 133 21.89 -0.62 3.41
N LEU A 134 22.53 -1.67 2.87
CA LEU A 134 22.00 -2.49 1.79
C LEU A 134 20.71 -3.21 2.19
N GLN A 135 19.82 -3.43 1.23
CA GLN A 135 18.52 -4.08 1.47
C GLN A 135 18.65 -5.43 2.17
N MET A 136 19.55 -6.28 1.71
CA MET A 136 19.74 -7.60 2.34
C MET A 136 20.12 -7.48 3.82
N LYS A 137 21.01 -6.55 4.16
CA LYS A 137 21.39 -6.31 5.55
C LYS A 137 20.21 -5.81 6.39
N ARG A 138 19.38 -4.92 5.84
CA ARG A 138 18.17 -4.45 6.51
C ARG A 138 17.15 -5.57 6.71
N THR A 139 17.00 -6.44 5.71
CA THR A 139 16.15 -7.63 5.81
C THR A 139 16.62 -8.55 6.93
N LEU A 140 17.91 -8.81 7.04
CA LEU A 140 18.47 -9.61 8.13
C LEU A 140 18.34 -8.96 9.52
N ILE A 141 18.38 -7.62 9.58
CA ILE A 141 18.14 -6.91 10.86
C ILE A 141 16.72 -7.14 11.36
N ILE A 142 15.71 -7.05 10.51
CA ILE A 142 14.32 -7.29 10.94
C ILE A 142 14.04 -8.76 11.25
N GLU A 143 14.80 -9.72 10.72
CA GLU A 143 14.65 -11.13 11.04
C GLU A 143 14.89 -11.40 12.55
N ASN A 144 15.66 -10.58 13.24
CA ASN A 144 15.84 -10.68 14.69
C ASN A 144 14.54 -10.42 15.48
N LEU A 145 13.51 -9.85 14.85
CA LEU A 145 12.19 -9.65 15.47
C LEU A 145 11.29 -10.89 15.31
N ARG A 146 11.65 -11.83 14.44
CA ARG A 146 10.82 -13.00 14.13
C ARG A 146 10.60 -13.86 15.38
N GLY A 147 9.32 -14.12 15.66
CA GLY A 147 8.93 -14.97 16.79
C GLY A 147 8.95 -14.28 18.16
N LEU A 148 9.40 -13.01 18.27
CA LEU A 148 9.42 -12.29 19.55
C LEU A 148 8.02 -11.86 20.02
N SER A 149 7.06 -11.76 19.10
CA SER A 149 5.71 -11.29 19.40
C SER A 149 4.67 -11.90 18.45
N PRO A 150 3.47 -12.21 18.93
CA PRO A 150 2.35 -12.57 18.08
C PRO A 150 1.71 -11.34 17.37
N ILE A 151 2.04 -10.12 17.81
CA ILE A 151 1.48 -8.85 17.31
C ILE A 151 2.40 -8.20 16.28
N ILE A 152 3.73 -8.23 16.54
CA ILE A 152 4.74 -7.70 15.63
C ILE A 152 5.27 -8.87 14.80
N GLN A 153 4.93 -8.88 13.52
CA GLN A 153 5.29 -9.93 12.58
C GLN A 153 6.36 -9.44 11.62
N VAL A 154 7.25 -10.34 11.21
CA VAL A 154 8.23 -10.05 10.15
C VAL A 154 7.71 -10.61 8.84
N ALA A 155 7.66 -9.77 7.82
CA ALA A 155 7.27 -10.18 6.49
C ALA A 155 8.21 -11.28 5.97
N PRO A 156 7.68 -12.41 5.48
CA PRO A 156 8.52 -13.41 4.85
C PRO A 156 9.18 -12.82 3.60
N PHE A 157 10.34 -13.36 3.23
CA PHE A 157 11.00 -13.01 1.98
C PHE A 157 11.54 -14.25 1.27
N TYR A 158 11.63 -14.17 -0.04
CA TYR A 158 12.16 -15.19 -0.92
C TYR A 158 13.31 -14.62 -1.72
N LEU A 159 14.38 -15.37 -1.88
CA LEU A 159 15.46 -15.05 -2.80
C LEU A 159 15.18 -15.71 -4.16
N CYS A 160 15.17 -14.92 -5.21
CA CYS A 160 14.86 -15.35 -6.56
C CYS A 160 16.05 -15.06 -7.46
N GLU A 161 16.53 -16.08 -8.20
CA GLU A 161 17.74 -15.99 -9.03
C GLU A 161 17.44 -15.50 -10.46
N ASN A 162 16.18 -15.54 -10.88
CA ASN A 162 15.76 -15.20 -12.23
C ASN A 162 14.30 -14.75 -12.26
N LEU A 163 13.81 -14.34 -13.43
CA LEU A 163 12.43 -13.90 -13.64
C LEU A 163 11.43 -15.02 -13.35
N ASP A 164 11.72 -16.28 -13.73
CA ASP A 164 10.82 -17.40 -13.52
C ASP A 164 10.60 -17.68 -12.02
N ASP A 165 11.65 -17.56 -11.20
CA ASP A 165 11.55 -17.66 -9.75
C ASP A 165 10.66 -16.55 -9.18
N VAL A 166 10.84 -15.32 -9.67
CA VAL A 166 10.02 -14.16 -9.28
C VAL A 166 8.55 -14.40 -9.63
N MET A 167 8.27 -14.95 -10.83
CA MET A 167 6.88 -15.23 -11.27
C MET A 167 6.27 -16.38 -10.48
N ARG A 168 7.02 -17.45 -10.17
CA ARG A 168 6.53 -18.53 -9.29
C ARG A 168 6.20 -18.03 -7.89
N ALA A 169 7.05 -17.17 -7.33
CA ALA A 169 6.79 -16.54 -6.03
C ALA A 169 5.54 -15.66 -6.08
N PHE A 170 5.34 -14.90 -7.17
CA PHE A 170 4.13 -14.12 -7.38
C PHE A 170 2.86 -14.98 -7.37
N ASP A 171 2.84 -16.06 -8.15
CA ASP A 171 1.69 -16.96 -8.26
C ASP A 171 1.36 -17.63 -6.91
N SER A 172 2.38 -18.02 -6.15
CA SER A 172 2.21 -18.56 -4.79
C SER A 172 1.57 -17.53 -3.86
N LEU A 173 2.11 -16.31 -3.81
CA LEU A 173 1.60 -15.25 -2.95
C LEU A 173 0.16 -14.85 -3.28
N VAL A 174 -0.20 -14.78 -4.57
CA VAL A 174 -1.58 -14.52 -5.00
C VAL A 174 -2.51 -15.68 -4.60
N LYS A 175 -2.06 -16.93 -4.75
CA LYS A 175 -2.82 -18.12 -4.32
C LYS A 175 -3.02 -18.15 -2.81
N GLU A 176 -2.06 -17.67 -2.04
CA GLU A 176 -2.14 -17.52 -0.59
C GLU A 176 -3.05 -16.37 -0.14
N GLY A 177 -3.58 -15.55 -1.06
CA GLY A 177 -4.52 -14.48 -0.77
C GLY A 177 -3.89 -13.10 -0.52
N TYR A 178 -2.58 -12.93 -0.82
CA TYR A 178 -1.96 -11.61 -0.78
C TYR A 178 -2.35 -10.77 -2.00
N GLU A 179 -2.25 -9.45 -1.87
CA GLU A 179 -2.58 -8.50 -2.95
C GLU A 179 -1.65 -8.64 -4.18
N GLY A 180 -0.51 -9.26 -4.01
CA GLY A 180 0.54 -9.44 -4.99
C GLY A 180 1.90 -9.55 -4.32
N MET A 181 2.93 -9.02 -4.97
CA MET A 181 4.29 -9.03 -4.45
C MET A 181 4.98 -7.67 -4.49
N ILE A 182 6.01 -7.56 -3.67
CA ILE A 182 7.03 -6.52 -3.72
C ILE A 182 8.36 -7.17 -4.11
N VAL A 183 9.02 -6.65 -5.14
CA VAL A 183 10.37 -7.07 -5.54
C VAL A 183 11.35 -5.97 -5.19
N ARG A 184 12.45 -6.33 -4.54
CA ARG A 184 13.49 -5.40 -4.07
C ARG A 184 14.85 -5.77 -4.63
N HIS A 185 15.60 -4.75 -5.00
CA HIS A 185 17.02 -4.90 -5.36
C HIS A 185 17.84 -5.19 -4.10
N ILE A 186 18.54 -6.31 -4.07
CA ILE A 186 19.26 -6.81 -2.89
C ILE A 186 20.32 -5.84 -2.32
N GLY A 187 21.01 -5.14 -3.20
CA GLY A 187 22.08 -4.19 -2.85
C GLY A 187 21.62 -2.74 -2.65
N ALA A 188 20.30 -2.46 -2.71
CA ALA A 188 19.84 -1.07 -2.68
C ALA A 188 19.83 -0.47 -1.26
N PRO A 189 20.19 0.83 -1.12
CA PRO A 189 19.97 1.57 0.11
C PRO A 189 18.48 1.87 0.30
N TYR A 190 18.08 2.23 1.53
CA TYR A 190 16.77 2.83 1.77
C TYR A 190 16.78 4.29 1.29
N VAL A 191 15.80 4.68 0.49
CA VAL A 191 15.66 6.05 0.00
C VAL A 191 14.24 6.56 0.29
N ARG A 192 14.12 7.73 0.92
CA ARG A 192 12.84 8.31 1.36
C ARG A 192 12.07 8.99 0.21
N LYS A 193 11.94 8.29 -0.91
CA LYS A 193 11.20 8.73 -2.11
C LYS A 193 10.74 7.54 -2.95
N ARG A 194 10.02 7.81 -4.03
CA ARG A 194 9.75 6.75 -5.02
C ARG A 194 11.06 6.28 -5.64
N SER A 195 11.30 4.97 -5.61
CA SER A 195 12.58 4.37 -5.97
C SER A 195 12.42 3.28 -7.02
N THR A 196 13.36 3.27 -7.97
CA THR A 196 13.48 2.20 -8.95
C THR A 196 14.06 0.90 -8.38
N TYR A 197 14.51 0.92 -7.13
CA TYR A 197 15.04 -0.26 -6.42
C TYR A 197 13.97 -1.13 -5.77
N ILE A 198 12.71 -0.73 -5.87
CA ILE A 198 11.58 -1.47 -5.34
C ILE A 198 10.40 -1.37 -6.29
N MET A 199 9.84 -2.52 -6.64
CA MET A 199 8.71 -2.61 -7.56
C MET A 199 7.56 -3.39 -6.92
N LYS A 200 6.32 -2.99 -7.24
CA LYS A 200 5.10 -3.71 -6.85
C LYS A 200 4.48 -4.38 -8.05
N PHE A 201 4.07 -5.63 -7.90
CA PHE A 201 3.31 -6.38 -8.88
C PHE A 201 2.01 -6.86 -8.27
N LYS A 202 0.90 -6.57 -8.97
CA LYS A 202 -0.45 -6.95 -8.59
C LYS A 202 -1.12 -7.65 -9.77
N PRO A 203 -1.93 -8.68 -9.54
CA PRO A 203 -2.74 -9.26 -10.61
C PRO A 203 -3.69 -8.20 -11.14
N LYS A 204 -3.91 -8.20 -12.45
CA LYS A 204 -4.89 -7.35 -13.11
C LYS A 204 -5.97 -8.24 -13.68
N LYS A 205 -7.21 -8.01 -13.29
CA LYS A 205 -8.40 -8.61 -13.89
C LYS A 205 -8.93 -7.72 -14.99
N LYS A 206 -9.68 -8.29 -15.91
CA LYS A 206 -10.40 -7.60 -16.98
C LYS A 206 -11.78 -8.19 -17.07
N ASP A 207 -12.78 -7.34 -17.01
CA ASP A 207 -14.16 -7.72 -17.29
C ASP A 207 -14.86 -6.64 -18.10
N SER A 208 -15.99 -7.02 -18.66
CA SER A 208 -16.82 -6.17 -19.49
C SER A 208 -17.97 -5.58 -18.68
N TYR A 209 -18.16 -4.25 -18.78
CA TYR A 209 -19.19 -3.52 -18.06
C TYR A 209 -19.94 -2.57 -19.00
N GLU A 210 -21.24 -2.44 -18.80
CA GLU A 210 -22.06 -1.49 -19.53
C GLU A 210 -21.77 -0.06 -19.06
N ILE A 211 -21.58 0.86 -20.01
CA ILE A 211 -21.48 2.29 -19.75
C ILE A 211 -22.91 2.83 -19.62
N ILE A 212 -23.25 3.40 -18.49
CA ILE A 212 -24.58 3.95 -18.21
C ILE A 212 -24.58 5.49 -18.07
N GLY A 213 -23.41 6.11 -18.14
CA GLY A 213 -23.28 7.56 -18.02
C GLY A 213 -21.82 8.02 -18.01
N PHE A 214 -21.66 9.29 -17.72
CA PHE A 214 -20.36 9.97 -17.73
C PHE A 214 -20.33 11.10 -16.70
N GLN A 215 -19.13 11.51 -16.30
CA GLN A 215 -18.86 12.67 -15.44
C GLN A 215 -17.85 13.58 -16.13
N GLU A 216 -18.06 14.88 -16.02
CA GLU A 216 -17.12 15.89 -16.52
C GLU A 216 -15.86 15.94 -15.64
N GLU A 217 -14.72 16.30 -16.23
CA GLU A 217 -13.51 16.64 -15.50
C GLU A 217 -13.60 18.08 -14.97
N TYR A 218 -13.28 18.28 -13.69
CA TYR A 218 -13.23 19.59 -13.04
C TYR A 218 -11.80 19.97 -12.68
N ASP A 219 -11.50 21.25 -12.72
CA ASP A 219 -10.25 21.79 -12.20
C ASP A 219 -10.28 21.92 -10.67
N LYS A 220 -9.20 22.49 -10.10
CA LYS A 220 -9.07 22.67 -8.64
C LYS A 220 -10.02 23.73 -8.10
N GLU A 221 -10.47 24.63 -8.94
CA GLU A 221 -11.40 25.70 -8.66
C GLU A 221 -12.87 25.27 -8.85
N GLY A 222 -13.09 24.03 -9.34
CA GLY A 222 -14.42 23.45 -9.55
C GLY A 222 -15.08 23.87 -10.88
N LEU A 223 -14.30 24.37 -11.84
CA LEU A 223 -14.78 24.69 -13.18
C LEU A 223 -14.67 23.47 -14.10
N GLY A 224 -15.73 23.21 -14.88
CA GLY A 224 -15.75 22.13 -15.86
C GLY A 224 -14.74 22.38 -16.98
N LYS A 225 -14.00 21.34 -17.35
CA LYS A 225 -12.96 21.41 -18.40
C LYS A 225 -13.47 21.07 -19.80
N GLY A 226 -14.73 20.69 -19.95
CA GLY A 226 -15.25 20.21 -21.23
C GLY A 226 -14.57 18.93 -21.70
N SER A 227 -14.12 18.10 -20.78
CA SER A 227 -13.45 16.82 -21.02
C SER A 227 -13.96 15.73 -20.06
N LEU A 228 -13.77 14.45 -20.42
CA LEU A 228 -14.23 13.33 -19.62
C LEU A 228 -13.43 13.21 -18.31
N GLY A 229 -14.11 13.32 -17.17
CA GLY A 229 -13.58 12.98 -15.85
C GLY A 229 -13.63 11.47 -15.60
N ALA A 230 -14.81 10.86 -15.78
CA ALA A 230 -15.00 9.42 -15.65
C ALA A 230 -16.18 8.91 -16.51
N LEU A 231 -16.09 7.65 -16.93
CA LEU A 231 -17.26 6.87 -17.36
C LEU A 231 -17.95 6.30 -16.12
N VAL A 232 -19.27 6.28 -16.13
CA VAL A 232 -20.09 5.59 -15.12
C VAL A 232 -20.49 4.24 -15.69
N CYS A 233 -20.04 3.17 -15.03
CA CYS A 233 -20.31 1.81 -15.44
C CYS A 233 -21.20 1.08 -14.42
N LYS A 234 -21.89 0.03 -14.86
CA LYS A 234 -22.80 -0.79 -14.05
C LYS A 234 -22.23 -2.20 -13.87
N SER A 235 -22.21 -2.69 -12.64
CA SER A 235 -21.84 -4.08 -12.31
C SER A 235 -23.00 -5.05 -12.59
N GLY A 236 -22.70 -6.35 -12.62
CA GLY A 236 -23.73 -7.39 -12.80
C GLY A 236 -24.83 -7.36 -11.72
N ASP A 237 -24.51 -6.90 -10.51
CA ASP A 237 -25.44 -6.75 -9.39
C ASP A 237 -26.22 -5.41 -9.41
N GLY A 238 -26.03 -4.62 -10.48
CA GLY A 238 -26.72 -3.34 -10.65
C GLY A 238 -26.07 -2.15 -9.95
N ASN A 239 -24.99 -2.33 -9.21
CA ASN A 239 -24.25 -1.25 -8.58
C ASN A 239 -23.44 -0.46 -9.61
N THR A 240 -23.25 0.83 -9.35
CA THR A 240 -22.52 1.72 -10.26
C THR A 240 -21.14 2.05 -9.74
N PHE A 241 -20.18 2.29 -10.65
CA PHE A 241 -18.83 2.71 -10.32
C PHE A 241 -18.24 3.59 -11.43
N ASN A 242 -17.26 4.40 -11.05
CA ASN A 242 -16.63 5.37 -11.95
C ASN A 242 -15.29 4.85 -12.46
N VAL A 243 -15.04 5.00 -13.74
CA VAL A 243 -13.79 4.69 -14.41
C VAL A 243 -13.16 5.99 -14.89
N GLY A 244 -12.26 6.54 -14.08
CA GLY A 244 -11.61 7.84 -14.34
C GLY A 244 -10.14 7.74 -14.72
N THR A 245 -9.57 6.54 -14.84
CA THR A 245 -8.16 6.31 -15.16
C THR A 245 -7.98 5.54 -16.44
N GLY A 246 -6.78 5.61 -17.03
CA GLY A 246 -6.43 4.86 -18.25
C GLY A 246 -6.73 5.59 -19.54
N PHE A 247 -7.20 6.84 -19.51
CA PHE A 247 -7.44 7.69 -20.67
C PHE A 247 -6.31 8.69 -20.88
N SER A 248 -5.90 8.91 -22.13
CA SER A 248 -5.08 10.07 -22.51
C SER A 248 -5.92 11.35 -22.51
N ALA A 249 -5.25 12.51 -22.52
CA ALA A 249 -5.95 13.79 -22.62
C ALA A 249 -6.80 13.88 -23.90
N GLU A 250 -6.27 13.41 -25.04
CA GLU A 250 -6.98 13.34 -26.31
C GLU A 250 -8.20 12.41 -26.24
N GLN A 251 -8.06 11.22 -25.65
CA GLN A 251 -9.19 10.31 -25.44
C GLN A 251 -10.28 10.91 -24.55
N ARG A 252 -9.90 11.68 -23.51
CA ARG A 252 -10.86 12.38 -22.66
C ARG A 252 -11.67 13.38 -23.43
N GLN A 253 -11.05 14.11 -24.36
CA GLN A 253 -11.73 15.08 -25.21
C GLN A 253 -12.71 14.38 -26.15
N ILE A 254 -12.23 13.37 -26.91
CA ILE A 254 -13.06 12.61 -27.86
C ILE A 254 -14.24 11.96 -27.15
N PHE A 255 -14.00 11.28 -26.02
CA PHE A 255 -15.05 10.59 -25.27
C PHE A 255 -16.06 11.57 -24.64
N TRP A 256 -15.65 12.80 -24.33
CA TRP A 256 -16.56 13.82 -23.86
C TRP A 256 -17.45 14.36 -24.99
N GLU A 257 -16.91 14.59 -26.17
CA GLU A 257 -17.66 15.01 -27.35
C GLU A 257 -18.68 13.94 -27.78
N ASP A 258 -18.27 12.67 -27.77
CA ASP A 258 -19.10 11.52 -28.18
C ASP A 258 -19.87 10.88 -27.00
N ARG A 259 -19.90 11.47 -25.82
CA ARG A 259 -20.36 10.86 -24.57
C ARG A 259 -21.73 10.20 -24.64
N GLU A 260 -22.68 10.84 -25.31
CA GLU A 260 -24.06 10.30 -25.46
C GLU A 260 -24.07 8.99 -26.28
N THR A 261 -23.14 8.85 -27.22
CA THR A 261 -23.03 7.64 -28.06
C THR A 261 -22.34 6.49 -27.34
N LEU A 262 -21.67 6.76 -26.21
CA LEU A 262 -21.00 5.73 -25.39
C LEU A 262 -21.99 5.05 -24.45
N VAL A 263 -23.08 5.67 -24.07
CA VAL A 263 -24.10 5.08 -23.19
C VAL A 263 -24.71 3.83 -23.84
N GLY A 264 -24.80 2.74 -23.10
CA GLY A 264 -25.24 1.43 -23.58
C GLY A 264 -24.13 0.60 -24.24
N LYS A 265 -22.94 1.16 -24.49
CA LYS A 265 -21.81 0.38 -25.00
C LYS A 265 -21.10 -0.39 -23.87
N ILE A 266 -20.38 -1.43 -24.25
CA ILE A 266 -19.61 -2.26 -23.34
C ILE A 266 -18.16 -1.77 -23.31
N ALA A 267 -17.66 -1.45 -22.12
CA ALA A 267 -16.26 -1.15 -21.87
C ALA A 267 -15.53 -2.33 -21.22
N VAL A 268 -14.34 -2.67 -21.71
CA VAL A 268 -13.44 -3.65 -21.07
C VAL A 268 -12.59 -2.92 -20.06
N ILE A 269 -12.88 -3.14 -18.78
CA ILE A 269 -12.25 -2.45 -17.66
C ILE A 269 -11.20 -3.36 -17.02
N LYS A 270 -9.98 -2.83 -16.86
CA LYS A 270 -8.92 -3.47 -16.08
C LYS A 270 -9.04 -3.01 -14.64
N TYR A 271 -9.05 -3.93 -13.69
CA TYR A 271 -9.17 -3.59 -12.28
C TYR A 271 -8.35 -4.56 -11.41
N GLN A 272 -8.24 -4.26 -10.12
CA GLN A 272 -7.46 -5.07 -9.20
C GLN A 272 -8.27 -6.23 -8.59
N HIS A 273 -9.41 -5.93 -7.97
CA HIS A 273 -10.36 -6.89 -7.42
C HIS A 273 -11.76 -6.27 -7.34
N ILE A 274 -12.76 -7.08 -7.03
CA ILE A 274 -14.12 -6.61 -6.74
C ILE A 274 -14.20 -6.26 -5.25
N THR A 275 -14.79 -5.12 -4.92
CA THR A 275 -15.02 -4.68 -3.54
C THR A 275 -16.07 -5.55 -2.85
N THR A 276 -15.89 -5.79 -1.54
CA THR A 276 -16.80 -6.66 -0.76
C THR A 276 -18.15 -5.99 -0.51
N ALA A 277 -18.16 -4.68 -0.22
CA ALA A 277 -19.37 -3.96 0.13
C ALA A 277 -20.22 -3.54 -1.08
N GLY A 278 -19.58 -3.15 -2.20
CA GLY A 278 -20.27 -2.61 -3.37
C GLY A 278 -20.31 -3.54 -4.57
N HIS A 279 -19.63 -4.68 -4.53
CA HIS A 279 -19.50 -5.63 -5.65
C HIS A 279 -19.10 -4.94 -6.97
N VAL A 280 -18.21 -3.94 -6.87
CA VAL A 280 -17.72 -3.15 -8.01
C VAL A 280 -16.18 -3.24 -8.12
N PRO A 281 -15.63 -3.04 -9.32
CA PRO A 281 -14.18 -2.96 -9.54
C PRO A 281 -13.48 -1.92 -8.67
N ARG A 282 -12.37 -2.30 -8.02
CA ARG A 282 -11.48 -1.40 -7.28
C ARG A 282 -10.33 -0.96 -8.18
N PHE A 283 -10.07 0.35 -8.22
CA PHE A 283 -9.07 0.98 -9.11
C PHE A 283 -9.29 0.61 -10.58
N PRO A 284 -10.48 0.83 -11.09
CA PRO A 284 -10.82 0.60 -12.48
C PRO A 284 -10.14 1.60 -13.42
#